data_b4e6249f53cd8d39463cb0c62c26026c
#
_entry.id   b4e6249f53cd8d39463cb0c62c26026c
#
_cell.length_a   1.000
_cell.length_b   1.000
_cell.length_c   1.000
_cell.angle_alpha   90.00
_cell.angle_beta   90.00
_cell.angle_gamma   90.00
#
_symmetry.space_group_name_H-M   'P 1'
#
loop_
_entity.id
_entity.type
_entity.pdbx_description
1 polymer ?
#
loop_
_entity_poly.entity_id
_entity_poly.type
_entity_poly.pdbx_seq_one_letter_code
_entity_poly.pdbx_strand_id
1 'polypeptide(L)'
;MRFPAKYIFCIFLISSSLTCLGQGKRAARRAAADTLAAARDTAYSDIYLDTVKVDRVFELNDYTLIGLEYGVSFSQMMFNPTYTQTYVFSPNTFSLYYIRYGKLFGYQPYFGIKAGFRHTYQGYKMKENKETQVTPTIEGATQALMEFVEMPLMAHFHYDALHYKVMADLGIYGGYRLNIKRTGEDVDESLVNDFKDTDKRFDYGLTGGLGFGIVYEPFEFHVNASVRYGWGSIYAPDYYSKDYYRYAYPLDVMVTAGVYFQLTRRTGRGRAQLKREAYNQVYNPTPETKEKK
;
A
#
# COMPACT_ATOMS: atom_id res chain seq x y z
N MET A 1 -6.41 26.55 5.54
CA MET A 1 -4.93 26.69 5.52
C MET A 1 -4.46 26.68 4.07
N ARG A 2 -3.91 27.79 3.59
CA ARG A 2 -3.25 27.82 2.27
C ARG A 2 -1.85 27.21 2.44
N PHE A 3 -1.64 26.03 1.92
CA PHE A 3 -0.29 25.51 1.77
C PHE A 3 0.48 26.45 0.82
N PRO A 4 1.62 26.99 1.23
CA PRO A 4 2.37 27.88 0.37
C PRO A 4 2.90 27.06 -0.82
N ALA A 5 2.52 27.48 -2.04
CA ALA A 5 2.90 26.87 -3.31
C ALA A 5 4.42 26.64 -3.48
N LYS A 6 5.23 27.27 -2.66
CA LYS A 6 6.69 27.14 -2.61
C LYS A 6 7.19 25.72 -2.30
N TYR A 7 6.46 24.95 -1.47
CA TYR A 7 6.88 23.58 -1.12
C TYR A 7 6.54 22.54 -2.20
N ILE A 8 5.47 22.76 -2.95
CA ILE A 8 5.10 21.89 -4.08
C ILE A 8 6.15 22.02 -5.19
N PHE A 9 6.66 23.23 -5.42
CA PHE A 9 7.69 23.48 -6.43
C PHE A 9 9.05 22.85 -6.07
N CYS A 10 9.42 22.84 -4.78
CA CYS A 10 10.64 22.16 -4.31
C CYS A 10 10.58 20.63 -4.48
N ILE A 11 9.43 20.01 -4.21
CA ILE A 11 9.25 18.56 -4.39
C ILE A 11 9.34 18.20 -5.88
N PHE A 12 8.80 19.05 -6.76
CA PHE A 12 8.86 18.83 -8.22
C PHE A 12 10.28 19.02 -8.77
N LEU A 13 11.06 19.98 -8.26
CA LEU A 13 12.46 20.19 -8.64
C LEU A 13 13.39 19.07 -8.16
N ILE A 14 13.15 18.51 -6.96
CA ILE A 14 13.93 17.37 -6.45
C ILE A 14 13.62 16.10 -7.28
N SER A 15 12.37 15.90 -7.68
CA SER A 15 12.02 14.75 -8.53
C SER A 15 12.59 14.85 -9.93
N SER A 16 12.64 16.05 -10.52
CA SER A 16 13.21 16.26 -11.85
C SER A 16 14.74 16.17 -11.89
N SER A 17 15.44 16.59 -10.82
CA SER A 17 16.90 16.47 -10.74
C SER A 17 17.36 15.02 -10.53
N LEU A 18 16.61 14.19 -9.80
CA LEU A 18 16.90 12.75 -9.64
C LEU A 18 16.67 11.97 -10.94
N THR A 19 15.70 12.36 -11.76
CA THR A 19 15.45 11.70 -13.05
C THR A 19 16.54 12.03 -14.08
N CYS A 20 17.09 13.25 -14.09
CA CYS A 20 18.15 13.64 -15.01
C CYS A 20 19.49 12.93 -14.72
N LEU A 21 19.87 12.76 -13.45
CA LEU A 21 21.08 12.02 -13.06
C LEU A 21 21.00 10.51 -13.32
N GLY A 22 19.78 9.95 -13.30
CA GLY A 22 19.53 8.53 -13.59
C GLY A 22 19.57 8.22 -15.10
N GLN A 23 19.18 9.16 -15.96
CA GLN A 23 19.12 8.96 -17.40
C GLN A 23 20.51 8.94 -18.05
N GLY A 24 21.43 9.79 -17.63
CA GLY A 24 22.80 9.80 -18.15
C GLY A 24 23.55 8.49 -17.86
N LYS A 25 23.45 7.95 -16.65
CA LYS A 25 24.05 6.67 -16.31
C LYS A 25 23.38 5.47 -16.98
N ARG A 26 22.08 5.55 -17.27
CA ARG A 26 21.35 4.51 -18.01
C ARG A 26 21.68 4.53 -19.50
N ALA A 27 21.83 5.71 -20.09
CA ALA A 27 22.23 5.85 -21.49
C ALA A 27 23.67 5.35 -21.72
N ALA A 28 24.61 5.71 -20.84
CA ALA A 28 25.99 5.21 -20.90
C ALA A 28 26.07 3.69 -20.69
N ARG A 29 25.27 3.12 -19.78
CA ARG A 29 25.19 1.66 -19.58
C ARG A 29 24.52 0.95 -20.76
N ARG A 30 23.54 1.55 -21.42
CA ARG A 30 22.93 1.01 -22.64
C ARG A 30 23.91 1.04 -23.79
N ALA A 31 24.58 2.16 -24.02
CA ALA A 31 25.59 2.27 -25.08
C ALA A 31 26.75 1.29 -24.87
N ALA A 32 27.21 1.08 -23.61
CA ALA A 32 28.22 0.06 -23.30
C ALA A 32 27.69 -1.37 -23.46
N ALA A 33 26.41 -1.61 -23.19
CA ALA A 33 25.77 -2.90 -23.41
C ALA A 33 25.54 -3.20 -24.87
N ASP A 34 25.19 -2.17 -25.68
CA ASP A 34 24.97 -2.30 -27.12
C ASP A 34 26.27 -2.46 -27.87
N THR A 35 27.36 -1.81 -27.44
CA THR A 35 28.71 -2.06 -28.01
C THR A 35 29.26 -3.43 -27.66
N LEU A 36 28.99 -3.93 -26.45
CA LEU A 36 29.35 -5.31 -26.08
C LEU A 36 28.47 -6.34 -26.79
N ALA A 37 27.21 -6.03 -27.07
CA ALA A 37 26.33 -6.88 -27.87
C ALA A 37 26.80 -6.93 -29.36
N ALA A 38 27.09 -5.77 -29.94
CA ALA A 38 27.60 -5.68 -31.30
C ALA A 38 28.97 -6.36 -31.47
N ALA A 39 29.86 -6.25 -30.49
CA ALA A 39 31.14 -6.97 -30.50
C ALA A 39 30.98 -8.50 -30.32
N ARG A 40 29.88 -8.98 -29.75
CA ARG A 40 29.53 -10.41 -29.66
C ARG A 40 28.94 -10.96 -30.94
N ASP A 41 28.15 -10.18 -31.65
CA ASP A 41 27.51 -10.60 -32.91
C ASP A 41 28.49 -10.83 -34.06
N THR A 42 29.69 -10.23 -33.96
CA THR A 42 30.76 -10.46 -34.96
C THR A 42 31.64 -11.67 -34.63
N ALA A 43 31.56 -12.26 -33.44
CA ALA A 43 32.47 -13.32 -33.02
C ALA A 43 31.85 -14.74 -32.99
N TYR A 44 30.55 -14.87 -33.16
CA TYR A 44 29.88 -16.20 -33.17
C TYR A 44 29.09 -16.37 -34.45
N SER A 45 29.43 -17.44 -35.22
CA SER A 45 28.66 -17.81 -36.42
C SER A 45 27.23 -18.17 -36.01
N ASP A 46 26.26 -17.71 -36.76
CA ASP A 46 24.80 -17.91 -36.56
C ASP A 46 24.37 -19.38 -36.40
N ILE A 47 25.23 -20.31 -36.74
CA ILE A 47 25.00 -21.78 -36.64
C ILE A 47 24.89 -22.27 -35.23
N TYR A 48 25.45 -21.57 -34.23
CA TYR A 48 25.39 -21.98 -32.82
C TYR A 48 24.17 -21.42 -32.09
N LEU A 49 23.56 -20.37 -32.62
CA LEU A 49 22.38 -19.74 -32.02
C LEU A 49 21.05 -20.44 -32.35
N ASP A 50 21.03 -21.21 -33.46
CA ASP A 50 19.81 -21.90 -33.92
C ASP A 50 19.53 -23.22 -33.16
N THR A 51 20.50 -23.74 -32.43
CA THR A 51 20.34 -25.04 -31.71
C THR A 51 19.97 -24.86 -30.25
N VAL A 52 20.16 -23.68 -29.66
CA VAL A 52 19.71 -23.41 -28.29
C VAL A 52 18.44 -22.57 -28.39
N LYS A 53 17.30 -23.23 -28.54
CA LYS A 53 16.02 -22.63 -28.15
C LYS A 53 16.12 -22.34 -26.65
N VAL A 54 16.70 -21.20 -26.31
CA VAL A 54 16.52 -20.61 -24.98
C VAL A 54 15.04 -20.25 -24.92
N ASP A 55 14.22 -21.17 -24.48
CA ASP A 55 12.91 -20.83 -23.98
C ASP A 55 13.14 -19.73 -22.96
N ARG A 56 12.92 -18.49 -23.38
CA ARG A 56 12.86 -17.36 -22.49
C ARG A 56 11.60 -17.52 -21.66
N VAL A 57 11.60 -18.50 -20.79
CA VAL A 57 10.63 -18.62 -19.72
C VAL A 57 10.93 -17.44 -18.81
N PHE A 58 10.27 -16.31 -19.09
CA PHE A 58 10.10 -15.30 -18.08
C PHE A 58 9.28 -15.97 -16.97
N GLU A 59 9.96 -16.59 -16.03
CA GLU A 59 9.33 -17.04 -14.80
C GLU A 59 8.90 -15.77 -14.07
N LEU A 60 7.68 -15.38 -14.32
CA LEU A 60 6.99 -14.36 -13.56
C LEU A 60 6.79 -14.92 -12.16
N ASN A 61 7.00 -14.08 -11.15
CA ASN A 61 6.67 -14.41 -9.78
C ASN A 61 5.18 -14.72 -9.67
N ASP A 62 4.78 -15.95 -9.92
CA ASP A 62 3.39 -16.42 -9.85
C ASP A 62 3.20 -17.21 -8.57
N TYR A 63 2.92 -16.51 -7.49
CA TYR A 63 2.68 -17.13 -6.21
C TYR A 63 1.60 -16.39 -5.41
N THR A 64 1.11 -17.06 -4.41
CA THR A 64 -0.01 -16.61 -3.59
C THR A 64 0.41 -16.57 -2.14
N LEU A 65 0.04 -15.49 -1.45
CA LEU A 65 0.27 -15.29 -0.04
C LEU A 65 -1.06 -15.17 0.70
N ILE A 66 -1.08 -15.67 1.90
CA ILE A 66 -2.08 -15.33 2.92
C ILE A 66 -1.34 -14.81 4.14
N GLY A 67 -1.82 -13.74 4.73
CA GLY A 67 -1.11 -13.13 5.84
C GLY A 67 -2.01 -12.41 6.81
N LEU A 68 -1.49 -12.26 8.01
CA LEU A 68 -2.08 -11.53 9.11
C LEU A 68 -1.21 -10.33 9.40
N GLU A 69 -1.83 -9.17 9.52
CA GLU A 69 -1.17 -7.94 9.95
C GLU A 69 -1.82 -7.45 11.25
N TYR A 70 -1.00 -6.91 12.12
CA TYR A 70 -1.41 -6.23 13.33
C TYR A 70 -0.65 -4.90 13.44
N GLY A 71 -1.30 -3.87 13.97
CA GLY A 71 -0.67 -2.58 14.09
C GLY A 71 -1.52 -1.53 14.76
N VAL A 72 -1.19 -0.30 14.46
CA VAL A 72 -1.77 0.90 15.07
C VAL A 72 -2.38 1.79 14.00
N SER A 73 -3.42 2.52 14.38
CA SER A 73 -4.04 3.53 13.55
C SER A 73 -4.05 4.91 14.23
N PHE A 74 -3.86 5.93 13.42
CA PHE A 74 -4.01 7.34 13.79
C PHE A 74 -5.14 7.89 12.94
N SER A 75 -6.24 8.20 13.58
CA SER A 75 -7.46 8.66 12.92
C SER A 75 -7.71 10.14 13.15
N GLN A 76 -8.20 10.80 12.13
CA GLN A 76 -8.68 12.18 12.17
C GLN A 76 -9.86 12.31 11.21
N MET A 77 -10.75 13.24 11.50
CA MET A 77 -11.87 13.55 10.62
C MET A 77 -11.68 14.92 9.96
N MET A 78 -11.89 14.97 8.68
CA MET A 78 -11.94 16.24 7.95
C MET A 78 -13.35 16.82 8.03
N PHE A 79 -13.56 17.78 8.94
CA PHE A 79 -14.84 18.42 9.13
C PHE A 79 -15.03 19.64 8.22
N ASN A 80 -16.26 19.85 7.83
CA ASN A 80 -16.76 21.11 7.32
C ASN A 80 -18.03 21.50 8.13
N PRO A 81 -18.02 22.60 8.89
CA PRO A 81 -16.92 23.56 9.13
C PRO A 81 -15.73 22.93 9.85
N THR A 82 -14.53 23.51 9.66
CA THR A 82 -13.28 22.98 10.21
C THR A 82 -13.19 23.18 11.72
N TYR A 83 -12.85 22.12 12.43
CA TYR A 83 -12.58 22.13 13.87
C TYR A 83 -11.10 21.86 14.17
N THR A 84 -10.60 22.38 15.27
CA THR A 84 -9.28 22.04 15.79
C THR A 84 -9.34 20.67 16.45
N GLN A 85 -8.51 19.73 16.00
CA GLN A 85 -8.51 18.34 16.49
C GLN A 85 -7.09 17.82 16.68
N THR A 86 -7.02 16.74 17.44
CA THR A 86 -5.85 15.87 17.58
C THR A 86 -6.13 14.52 16.94
N TYR A 87 -5.07 13.80 16.55
CA TYR A 87 -5.21 12.42 16.09
C TYR A 87 -5.68 11.52 17.24
N VAL A 88 -6.58 10.62 16.91
CA VAL A 88 -6.99 9.54 17.80
C VAL A 88 -6.09 8.35 17.53
N PHE A 89 -5.39 7.90 18.55
CA PHE A 89 -4.54 6.72 18.49
C PHE A 89 -5.33 5.48 18.87
N SER A 90 -5.26 4.43 18.06
CA SER A 90 -5.81 3.11 18.37
C SER A 90 -4.77 2.01 18.08
N PRO A 91 -4.44 1.18 19.09
CA PRO A 91 -3.45 0.11 18.93
C PRO A 91 -4.02 -1.19 18.36
N ASN A 92 -5.32 -1.27 18.04
CA ASN A 92 -6.00 -2.51 17.73
C ASN A 92 -6.42 -2.60 16.24
N THR A 93 -5.49 -2.36 15.34
CA THR A 93 -5.72 -2.60 13.92
C THR A 93 -5.28 -4.02 13.58
N PHE A 94 -6.20 -4.82 13.10
CA PHE A 94 -5.99 -6.20 12.69
C PHE A 94 -6.44 -6.40 11.24
N SER A 95 -5.66 -7.12 10.44
CA SER A 95 -6.01 -7.37 9.05
C SER A 95 -5.66 -8.79 8.63
N LEU A 96 -6.50 -9.37 7.80
CA LEU A 96 -6.27 -10.62 7.09
C LEU A 96 -6.23 -10.32 5.60
N TYR A 97 -5.13 -10.65 4.94
CA TYR A 97 -4.94 -10.39 3.52
C TYR A 97 -4.65 -11.64 2.73
N TYR A 98 -5.16 -11.65 1.52
CA TYR A 98 -4.83 -12.56 0.46
C TYR A 98 -4.16 -11.76 -0.66
N ILE A 99 -2.97 -12.17 -1.07
CA ILE A 99 -2.21 -11.54 -2.16
C ILE A 99 -1.98 -12.56 -3.25
N ARG A 100 -2.35 -12.22 -4.47
CA ARG A 100 -2.07 -13.01 -5.65
C ARG A 100 -1.16 -12.23 -6.58
N TYR A 101 0.05 -12.75 -6.76
CA TYR A 101 0.96 -12.33 -7.82
C TYR A 101 0.70 -13.17 -9.06
N GLY A 102 0.90 -12.62 -10.24
CA GLY A 102 0.73 -13.39 -11.45
C GLY A 102 0.72 -12.54 -12.71
N LYS A 103 0.54 -13.21 -13.85
CA LYS A 103 0.45 -12.60 -15.17
C LYS A 103 -0.87 -11.86 -15.40
N LEU A 104 -1.29 -11.00 -14.45
CA LEU A 104 -2.40 -10.11 -14.71
C LEU A 104 -1.96 -9.15 -15.82
N PHE A 105 -2.69 -9.20 -16.95
CA PHE A 105 -2.41 -8.43 -18.16
C PHE A 105 -1.16 -8.82 -18.96
N GLY A 106 -0.52 -9.97 -18.69
CA GLY A 106 0.51 -10.55 -19.57
C GLY A 106 1.89 -9.90 -19.54
N TYR A 107 2.02 -8.66 -19.07
CA TYR A 107 3.24 -7.85 -19.26
C TYR A 107 3.82 -7.21 -18.00
N GLN A 108 3.18 -7.35 -16.84
CA GLN A 108 3.65 -6.69 -15.62
C GLN A 108 4.13 -7.69 -14.57
N PRO A 109 5.45 -7.97 -14.52
CA PRO A 109 6.01 -8.99 -13.62
C PRO A 109 6.03 -8.57 -12.13
N TYR A 110 5.69 -7.32 -11.82
CA TYR A 110 5.76 -6.74 -10.48
C TYR A 110 4.41 -6.33 -9.93
N PHE A 111 3.35 -6.94 -10.45
CA PHE A 111 1.98 -6.61 -10.11
C PHE A 111 1.28 -7.79 -9.46
N GLY A 112 0.47 -7.47 -8.46
CA GLY A 112 -0.42 -8.40 -7.80
C GLY A 112 -1.73 -7.74 -7.40
N ILE A 113 -2.64 -8.53 -6.91
CA ILE A 113 -3.88 -8.06 -6.28
C ILE A 113 -3.81 -8.43 -4.81
N LYS A 114 -4.07 -7.45 -3.94
CA LYS A 114 -4.19 -7.61 -2.49
C LYS A 114 -5.64 -7.33 -2.11
N ALA A 115 -6.30 -8.33 -1.53
CA ALA A 115 -7.66 -8.21 -1.03
C ALA A 115 -7.73 -8.80 0.37
N GLY A 116 -8.67 -8.34 1.19
CA GLY A 116 -8.77 -8.87 2.53
C GLY A 116 -9.85 -8.21 3.37
N PHE A 117 -9.73 -8.45 4.66
CA PHE A 117 -10.55 -7.85 5.70
C PHE A 117 -9.65 -7.11 6.67
N ARG A 118 -10.06 -5.90 7.06
CA ARG A 118 -9.38 -5.12 8.08
C ARG A 118 -10.38 -4.66 9.12
N HIS A 119 -10.06 -4.90 10.38
CA HIS A 119 -10.71 -4.32 11.53
C HIS A 119 -9.84 -3.20 12.08
N THR A 120 -10.41 -2.03 12.27
CA THR A 120 -9.70 -0.84 12.73
C THR A 120 -10.65 0.11 13.44
N TYR A 121 -10.15 1.25 13.86
CA TYR A 121 -10.94 2.28 14.49
C TYR A 121 -10.81 3.58 13.71
N GLN A 122 -11.92 4.28 13.57
CA GLN A 122 -12.02 5.65 13.04
C GLN A 122 -12.46 6.59 14.14
N GLY A 123 -12.06 7.84 14.10
CA GLY A 123 -12.58 8.76 15.09
C GLY A 123 -11.98 10.15 15.00
N TYR A 124 -12.44 10.97 15.93
CA TYR A 124 -11.95 12.33 16.12
C TYR A 124 -11.79 12.63 17.61
N LYS A 125 -10.89 13.53 17.91
CA LYS A 125 -10.72 14.13 19.23
C LYS A 125 -10.55 15.63 19.07
N MET A 126 -11.47 16.38 19.61
CA MET A 126 -11.44 17.84 19.59
C MET A 126 -10.32 18.35 20.49
N LYS A 127 -9.75 19.46 20.11
CA LYS A 127 -8.73 20.15 20.87
C LYS A 127 -9.27 21.51 21.30
N GLU A 128 -8.95 21.88 22.52
CA GLU A 128 -9.24 23.21 23.05
C GLU A 128 -8.69 24.29 22.12
N ASN A 129 -9.56 25.26 21.79
CA ASN A 129 -9.15 26.43 21.05
C ASN A 129 -8.37 27.37 21.98
N LYS A 130 -7.14 27.67 21.61
CA LYS A 130 -6.23 28.50 22.42
C LYS A 130 -6.75 29.94 22.64
N GLU A 131 -7.58 30.44 21.73
CA GLU A 131 -8.09 31.83 21.80
C GLU A 131 -9.33 31.92 22.70
N THR A 132 -10.23 30.96 22.60
CA THR A 132 -11.51 30.97 23.34
C THR A 132 -11.49 30.13 24.60
N GLN A 133 -10.45 29.31 24.80
CA GLN A 133 -10.34 28.31 25.89
C GLN A 133 -11.54 27.36 25.98
N VAL A 134 -12.25 27.19 24.87
CA VAL A 134 -13.40 26.30 24.77
C VAL A 134 -13.05 25.14 23.86
N THR A 135 -13.35 23.93 24.30
CA THR A 135 -13.26 22.72 23.44
C THR A 135 -14.54 22.62 22.62
N PRO A 136 -14.45 22.66 21.28
CA PRO A 136 -15.63 22.47 20.46
C PRO A 136 -16.20 21.06 20.68
N THR A 137 -17.54 20.97 20.71
CA THR A 137 -18.25 19.71 20.84
C THR A 137 -19.10 19.45 19.61
N ILE A 138 -19.28 18.19 19.26
CA ILE A 138 -20.24 17.75 18.26
C ILE A 138 -21.25 16.87 18.99
N GLU A 139 -22.49 17.36 19.08
CA GLU A 139 -23.54 16.64 19.82
C GLU A 139 -23.16 16.36 21.29
N GLY A 140 -22.52 17.33 21.94
CA GLY A 140 -22.00 17.22 23.29
C GLY A 140 -20.68 16.42 23.41
N ALA A 141 -20.25 15.73 22.35
CA ALA A 141 -19.05 14.91 22.38
C ALA A 141 -17.80 15.70 22.00
N THR A 142 -16.76 15.59 22.81
CA THR A 142 -15.40 16.07 22.52
C THR A 142 -14.57 15.03 21.76
N GLN A 143 -14.92 13.75 21.89
CA GLN A 143 -14.26 12.64 21.20
C GLN A 143 -15.29 11.60 20.78
N ALA A 144 -15.14 11.06 19.57
CA ALA A 144 -15.84 9.86 19.15
C ALA A 144 -14.86 8.85 18.57
N LEU A 145 -15.00 7.62 18.96
CA LEU A 145 -14.25 6.47 18.46
C LEU A 145 -15.24 5.47 17.87
N MET A 146 -15.06 5.09 16.63
CA MET A 146 -15.91 4.15 15.92
C MET A 146 -15.13 2.92 15.53
N GLU A 147 -15.69 1.78 15.84
CA GLU A 147 -15.20 0.48 15.38
C GLU A 147 -15.60 0.28 13.91
N PHE A 148 -14.65 -0.07 13.09
CA PHE A 148 -14.82 -0.13 11.65
C PHE A 148 -14.24 -1.41 11.05
N VAL A 149 -15.03 -2.07 10.22
CA VAL A 149 -14.60 -3.23 9.44
C VAL A 149 -14.67 -2.90 7.97
N GLU A 150 -13.61 -3.18 7.25
CA GLU A 150 -13.51 -2.88 5.83
C GLU A 150 -12.98 -4.04 5.00
N MET A 151 -13.31 -4.00 3.72
CA MET A 151 -12.79 -4.89 2.69
C MET A 151 -12.00 -4.06 1.67
N PRO A 152 -10.68 -3.95 1.83
CA PRO A 152 -9.83 -3.30 0.84
C PRO A 152 -9.58 -4.22 -0.35
N LEU A 153 -9.60 -3.63 -1.56
CA LEU A 153 -9.18 -4.24 -2.80
C LEU A 153 -8.14 -3.34 -3.45
N MET A 154 -6.90 -3.80 -3.48
CA MET A 154 -5.75 -2.99 -3.85
C MET A 154 -4.95 -3.63 -4.99
N ALA A 155 -4.50 -2.78 -5.90
CA ALA A 155 -3.39 -3.08 -6.78
C ALA A 155 -2.12 -3.09 -5.92
N HIS A 156 -1.38 -4.17 -5.97
CA HIS A 156 -0.19 -4.41 -5.17
C HIS A 156 1.03 -4.47 -6.09
N PHE A 157 1.83 -3.43 -6.05
CA PHE A 157 3.09 -3.34 -6.79
C PHE A 157 4.22 -3.79 -5.89
N HIS A 158 5.09 -4.65 -6.39
CA HIS A 158 6.22 -5.12 -5.63
C HIS A 158 7.49 -5.17 -6.46
N TYR A 159 8.60 -4.93 -5.81
CA TYR A 159 9.93 -5.15 -6.37
C TYR A 159 10.69 -6.10 -5.45
N ASP A 160 11.02 -7.27 -5.98
CA ASP A 160 11.67 -8.32 -5.22
C ASP A 160 13.18 -8.29 -5.46
N ALA A 161 13.94 -8.17 -4.39
CA ALA A 161 15.34 -8.54 -4.32
C ALA A 161 15.48 -9.97 -3.77
N LEU A 162 16.70 -10.41 -3.49
CA LEU A 162 16.92 -11.79 -3.04
C LEU A 162 16.19 -12.12 -1.73
N HIS A 163 16.31 -11.24 -0.74
CA HIS A 163 15.72 -11.39 0.59
C HIS A 163 14.81 -10.24 1.00
N TYR A 164 14.70 -9.22 0.18
CA TYR A 164 13.94 -8.02 0.49
C TYR A 164 12.91 -7.74 -0.59
N LYS A 165 11.80 -7.18 -0.16
CA LYS A 165 10.70 -6.77 -1.02
C LYS A 165 10.30 -5.35 -0.67
N VAL A 166 10.16 -4.50 -1.66
CA VAL A 166 9.56 -3.17 -1.52
C VAL A 166 8.20 -3.22 -2.18
N MET A 167 7.19 -2.69 -1.51
CA MET A 167 5.80 -2.79 -1.93
C MET A 167 5.13 -1.42 -1.95
N ALA A 168 4.19 -1.27 -2.86
CA ALA A 168 3.31 -0.12 -2.93
C ALA A 168 1.90 -0.60 -3.23
N ASP A 169 0.96 -0.20 -2.40
CA ASP A 169 -0.45 -0.55 -2.50
C ASP A 169 -1.26 0.67 -2.91
N LEU A 170 -2.21 0.51 -3.81
CA LEU A 170 -3.19 1.54 -4.15
C LEU A 170 -4.51 0.87 -4.53
N GLY A 171 -5.61 1.31 -3.93
CA GLY A 171 -6.89 0.71 -4.21
C GLY A 171 -8.05 1.43 -3.57
N ILE A 172 -9.16 0.73 -3.55
CA ILE A 172 -10.41 1.18 -2.96
C ILE A 172 -10.75 0.30 -1.75
N TYR A 173 -11.57 0.82 -0.89
CA TYR A 173 -12.18 0.04 0.18
C TYR A 173 -13.66 0.35 0.30
N GLY A 174 -14.40 -0.60 0.84
CA GLY A 174 -15.74 -0.44 1.34
C GLY A 174 -15.82 -1.04 2.73
N GLY A 175 -16.55 -0.40 3.64
CA GLY A 175 -16.61 -0.87 5.00
C GLY A 175 -17.85 -0.40 5.76
N TYR A 176 -17.95 -0.90 6.97
CA TYR A 176 -19.10 -0.66 7.82
C TYR A 176 -18.67 -0.34 9.25
N ARG A 177 -19.30 0.70 9.84
CA ARG A 177 -19.11 1.11 11.22
C ARG A 177 -19.99 0.25 12.11
N LEU A 178 -19.35 -0.55 12.99
CA LEU A 178 -20.03 -1.49 13.88
C LEU A 178 -20.57 -0.77 15.12
N ASN A 179 -19.69 -0.09 15.84
CA ASN A 179 -19.97 0.56 17.10
C ASN A 179 -19.41 1.99 17.10
N ILE A 180 -19.98 2.82 17.93
CA ILE A 180 -19.48 4.16 18.24
C ILE A 180 -19.41 4.34 19.74
N LYS A 181 -18.36 4.99 20.21
CA LYS A 181 -18.25 5.45 21.60
C LYS A 181 -17.96 6.94 21.60
N ARG A 182 -18.91 7.71 22.10
CA ARG A 182 -18.76 9.15 22.28
C ARG A 182 -18.35 9.46 23.72
N THR A 183 -17.49 10.43 23.90
CA THR A 183 -17.04 10.93 25.19
C THR A 183 -17.14 12.44 25.20
N GLY A 184 -17.78 12.98 26.24
CA GLY A 184 -18.01 14.42 26.44
C GLY A 184 -18.83 14.66 27.69
N GLU A 185 -18.90 15.89 28.15
CA GLU A 185 -19.64 16.26 29.34
C GLU A 185 -21.16 16.34 29.10
N ASP A 186 -21.55 16.74 27.87
CA ASP A 186 -22.95 17.00 27.49
C ASP A 186 -23.50 15.96 26.50
N VAL A 187 -22.93 14.75 26.48
CA VAL A 187 -23.40 13.68 25.58
C VAL A 187 -24.68 13.08 26.15
N ASP A 188 -25.72 13.02 25.32
CA ASP A 188 -26.94 12.30 25.67
C ASP A 188 -26.62 10.82 25.93
N GLU A 189 -27.08 10.28 27.07
CA GLU A 189 -26.82 8.90 27.48
C GLU A 189 -27.23 7.88 26.41
N SER A 190 -28.30 8.15 25.68
CA SER A 190 -28.77 7.31 24.59
C SER A 190 -27.80 7.24 23.40
N LEU A 191 -26.95 8.26 23.24
CA LEU A 191 -26.01 8.41 22.11
C LEU A 191 -24.56 8.06 22.45
N VAL A 192 -24.27 7.72 23.68
CA VAL A 192 -22.89 7.39 24.11
C VAL A 192 -22.33 6.22 23.30
N ASN A 193 -23.15 5.17 23.11
CA ASN A 193 -22.72 3.94 22.43
C ASN A 193 -23.56 3.61 21.18
N ASP A 194 -24.49 4.48 20.78
CA ASP A 194 -25.36 4.22 19.64
C ASP A 194 -25.20 5.29 18.56
N PHE A 195 -25.40 4.86 17.33
CA PHE A 195 -25.48 5.75 16.18
C PHE A 195 -26.86 6.40 16.15
N LYS A 196 -26.92 7.65 15.71
CA LYS A 196 -28.19 8.28 15.35
C LYS A 196 -28.73 7.65 14.07
N ASP A 197 -30.03 7.73 13.89
CA ASP A 197 -30.70 7.27 12.66
C ASP A 197 -30.18 7.98 11.39
N THR A 198 -29.66 9.20 11.56
CA THR A 198 -29.07 10.02 10.51
C THR A 198 -27.61 9.70 10.22
N ASP A 199 -26.93 8.94 11.08
CA ASP A 199 -25.52 8.60 10.90
C ASP A 199 -25.33 7.52 9.84
N LYS A 200 -24.46 7.77 8.91
CA LYS A 200 -24.12 6.79 7.88
C LYS A 200 -23.13 5.78 8.42
N ARG A 201 -23.53 4.51 8.44
CA ARG A 201 -22.66 3.41 8.87
C ARG A 201 -21.75 2.89 7.77
N PHE A 202 -22.18 2.99 6.51
CA PHE A 202 -21.38 2.57 5.37
C PHE A 202 -20.39 3.66 4.98
N ASP A 203 -19.14 3.24 4.75
CA ASP A 203 -18.05 4.11 4.29
C ASP A 203 -17.31 3.45 3.13
N TYR A 204 -16.79 4.26 2.24
CA TYR A 204 -16.01 3.83 1.10
C TYR A 204 -15.04 4.94 0.69
N GLY A 205 -13.95 4.55 0.04
CA GLY A 205 -12.96 5.53 -0.36
C GLY A 205 -11.71 4.92 -0.96
N LEU A 206 -10.62 5.67 -0.87
CA LEU A 206 -9.30 5.27 -1.33
C LEU A 206 -8.45 4.78 -0.16
N THR A 207 -7.65 3.77 -0.44
CA THR A 207 -6.58 3.32 0.45
C THR A 207 -5.30 3.13 -0.36
N GLY A 208 -4.18 3.47 0.23
CA GLY A 208 -2.88 3.29 -0.40
C GLY A 208 -1.78 3.24 0.64
N GLY A 209 -0.64 2.68 0.28
CA GLY A 209 0.44 2.55 1.23
C GLY A 209 1.75 2.14 0.60
N LEU A 210 2.78 2.17 1.43
CA LEU A 210 4.11 1.67 1.10
C LEU A 210 4.49 0.62 2.13
N GLY A 211 5.19 -0.41 1.67
CA GLY A 211 5.62 -1.49 2.52
C GLY A 211 7.03 -1.95 2.22
N PHE A 212 7.61 -2.57 3.22
CA PHE A 212 8.87 -3.27 3.14
C PHE A 212 8.68 -4.68 3.66
N GLY A 213 9.25 -5.66 2.97
CA GLY A 213 9.17 -7.07 3.35
C GLY A 213 10.53 -7.74 3.40
N ILE A 214 10.66 -8.69 4.31
CA ILE A 214 11.78 -9.63 4.39
C ILE A 214 11.23 -10.99 4.00
N VAL A 215 11.87 -11.62 3.01
CA VAL A 215 11.47 -12.91 2.47
C VAL A 215 12.34 -14.01 3.05
N TYR A 216 11.69 -14.92 3.79
CA TYR A 216 12.29 -16.11 4.34
C TYR A 216 11.37 -17.30 4.04
N GLU A 217 11.52 -17.90 2.88
CA GLU A 217 10.62 -18.95 2.39
C GLU A 217 10.41 -20.08 3.42
N PRO A 218 9.17 -20.46 3.73
CA PRO A 218 7.89 -20.07 3.11
C PRO A 218 7.22 -18.84 3.75
N PHE A 219 7.87 -18.11 4.63
CA PHE A 219 7.30 -16.95 5.34
C PHE A 219 7.86 -15.65 4.78
N GLU A 220 7.02 -14.61 4.82
CA GLU A 220 7.41 -13.25 4.55
C GLU A 220 6.95 -12.34 5.69
N PHE A 221 7.82 -11.44 6.13
CA PHE A 221 7.53 -10.46 7.17
C PHE A 221 7.38 -9.11 6.50
N HIS A 222 6.21 -8.50 6.61
CA HIS A 222 5.91 -7.22 6.00
C HIS A 222 5.69 -6.16 7.06
N VAL A 223 6.20 -4.95 6.81
CA VAL A 223 5.89 -3.73 7.55
C VAL A 223 5.30 -2.75 6.56
N ASN A 224 4.09 -2.27 6.83
CA ASN A 224 3.34 -1.43 5.92
C ASN A 224 2.93 -0.13 6.62
N ALA A 225 3.07 0.99 5.90
CA ALA A 225 2.48 2.26 6.26
C ALA A 225 1.42 2.60 5.22
N SER A 226 0.17 2.74 5.64
CA SER A 226 -0.96 2.98 4.74
C SER A 226 -1.78 4.18 5.18
N VAL A 227 -2.36 4.84 4.20
CA VAL A 227 -3.27 5.97 4.37
C VAL A 227 -4.61 5.58 3.78
N ARG A 228 -5.67 5.93 4.49
CA ARG A 228 -7.05 5.74 4.04
C ARG A 228 -7.77 7.07 4.06
N TYR A 229 -8.48 7.37 2.98
CA TYR A 229 -9.32 8.54 2.83
C TYR A 229 -10.73 8.13 2.43
N GLY A 230 -11.70 8.42 3.31
CA GLY A 230 -13.11 8.14 3.07
C GLY A 230 -13.77 9.23 2.23
N TRP A 231 -14.61 8.81 1.31
CA TRP A 231 -15.49 9.69 0.54
C TRP A 231 -16.90 9.79 1.14
N GLY A 232 -17.24 8.86 2.03
CA GLY A 232 -18.50 8.85 2.75
C GLY A 232 -18.46 9.79 3.95
N SER A 233 -19.27 10.87 3.97
CA SER A 233 -19.48 11.62 5.21
C SER A 233 -20.22 10.76 6.22
N ILE A 234 -19.84 10.85 7.50
CA ILE A 234 -20.54 10.18 8.60
C ILE A 234 -21.93 10.75 8.77
N TYR A 235 -22.03 12.10 8.69
CA TYR A 235 -23.29 12.81 8.87
C TYR A 235 -24.09 12.81 7.57
N ALA A 236 -25.36 12.45 7.65
CA ALA A 236 -26.31 12.70 6.58
C ALA A 236 -26.62 14.18 6.52
N PRO A 237 -26.82 14.76 5.32
CA PRO A 237 -27.29 16.14 5.20
C PRO A 237 -28.67 16.28 5.85
N ASP A 238 -28.82 17.17 6.82
CA ASP A 238 -30.10 17.52 7.40
C ASP A 238 -30.51 18.90 6.91
N TYR A 239 -31.33 18.94 5.89
CA TYR A 239 -31.79 20.18 5.25
C TYR A 239 -32.67 21.07 6.13
N TYR A 240 -33.15 20.58 7.27
CA TYR A 240 -33.96 21.29 8.22
C TYR A 240 -33.20 21.87 9.41
N SER A 241 -31.93 21.46 9.55
CA SER A 241 -31.03 21.90 10.62
C SER A 241 -30.17 23.08 10.19
N LYS A 242 -29.77 23.93 11.14
CA LYS A 242 -28.70 24.93 10.92
C LYS A 242 -27.36 24.30 10.54
N ASP A 243 -27.17 23.04 10.86
CA ASP A 243 -25.94 22.24 10.64
C ASP A 243 -26.04 21.33 9.41
N TYR A 244 -26.98 21.58 8.49
CA TYR A 244 -27.21 20.70 7.34
C TYR A 244 -26.00 20.57 6.39
N TYR A 245 -25.06 21.50 6.44
CA TYR A 245 -23.78 21.42 5.70
C TYR A 245 -22.66 20.78 6.49
N ARG A 246 -22.93 20.12 7.62
CA ARG A 246 -21.89 19.43 8.36
C ARG A 246 -21.48 18.17 7.62
N TYR A 247 -20.22 18.13 7.25
CA TYR A 247 -19.58 16.95 6.66
C TYR A 247 -18.40 16.51 7.50
N ALA A 248 -18.18 15.22 7.59
CA ALA A 248 -17.00 14.64 8.24
C ALA A 248 -16.51 13.45 7.43
N TYR A 249 -15.33 13.59 6.85
CA TYR A 249 -14.67 12.55 6.05
C TYR A 249 -13.52 11.96 6.85
N PRO A 250 -13.45 10.63 7.01
CA PRO A 250 -12.36 10.00 7.73
C PRO A 250 -11.05 10.07 6.94
N LEU A 251 -9.97 10.38 7.66
CA LEU A 251 -8.59 10.32 7.19
C LEU A 251 -7.76 9.57 8.23
N ASP A 252 -7.27 8.41 7.86
CA ASP A 252 -6.55 7.54 8.77
C ASP A 252 -5.17 7.20 8.22
N VAL A 253 -4.20 7.17 9.11
CA VAL A 253 -2.84 6.66 8.85
C VAL A 253 -2.64 5.43 9.70
N MET A 254 -2.20 4.34 9.10
CA MET A 254 -2.02 3.07 9.77
C MET A 254 -0.60 2.56 9.55
N VAL A 255 -0.01 2.01 10.61
CA VAL A 255 1.27 1.32 10.54
C VAL A 255 1.05 -0.10 11.04
N THR A 256 1.29 -1.08 10.18
CA THR A 256 1.06 -2.50 10.46
C THR A 256 2.32 -3.31 10.21
N ALA A 257 2.49 -4.35 10.99
CA ALA A 257 3.46 -5.40 10.76
C ALA A 257 2.74 -6.74 10.64
N GLY A 258 3.17 -7.58 9.73
CA GLY A 258 2.47 -8.82 9.45
C GLY A 258 3.37 -9.96 9.03
N VAL A 259 2.82 -11.14 9.15
CA VAL A 259 3.44 -12.39 8.70
C VAL A 259 2.57 -12.99 7.62
N TYR A 260 3.20 -13.30 6.50
CA TYR A 260 2.57 -13.90 5.34
C TYR A 260 3.15 -15.29 5.09
N PHE A 261 2.27 -16.20 4.73
CA PHE A 261 2.63 -17.56 4.36
C PHE A 261 2.43 -17.77 2.86
N GLN A 262 3.42 -18.32 2.21
CA GLN A 262 3.38 -18.65 0.79
C GLN A 262 2.56 -19.93 0.58
N LEU A 263 1.36 -19.79 0.00
CA LEU A 263 0.51 -20.94 -0.36
C LEU A 263 1.06 -21.69 -1.56
N THR A 264 1.71 -20.98 -2.49
CA THR A 264 2.39 -21.54 -3.64
C THR A 264 3.85 -21.10 -3.59
N ARG A 265 4.76 -21.97 -4.02
CA ARG A 265 6.18 -21.65 -4.03
C ARG A 265 6.46 -20.47 -4.97
N ARG A 266 7.38 -19.62 -4.55
CA ARG A 266 7.93 -18.55 -5.37
C ARG A 266 8.77 -19.18 -6.48
N THR A 267 8.23 -19.27 -7.70
CA THR A 267 8.90 -19.88 -8.86
C THR A 267 9.84 -18.92 -9.57
N GLY A 268 9.79 -17.63 -9.24
CA GLY A 268 10.56 -16.59 -9.89
C GLY A 268 11.97 -16.47 -9.36
N ARG A 269 12.95 -17.01 -10.11
CA ARG A 269 14.35 -16.64 -9.93
C ARG A 269 14.58 -15.23 -10.42
N GLY A 270 15.19 -14.39 -9.61
CA GLY A 270 15.49 -13.01 -10.00
C GLY A 270 16.32 -12.96 -11.27
N ARG A 271 16.10 -11.94 -12.13
CA ARG A 271 16.84 -11.79 -13.40
C ARG A 271 18.37 -11.88 -13.26
N ALA A 272 18.90 -11.46 -12.11
CA ALA A 272 20.32 -11.60 -11.79
C ALA A 272 20.73 -13.06 -11.54
N GLN A 273 19.86 -13.86 -10.94
CA GLN A 273 20.09 -15.30 -10.71
C GLN A 273 20.03 -16.08 -12.02
N LEU A 274 19.03 -15.80 -12.86
CA LEU A 274 18.92 -16.41 -14.19
C LEU A 274 20.14 -16.08 -15.06
N LYS A 275 20.64 -14.86 -15.01
CA LYS A 275 21.88 -14.50 -15.69
C LYS A 275 23.10 -15.24 -15.14
N ARG A 276 23.19 -15.40 -13.82
CA ARG A 276 24.28 -16.11 -13.15
C ARG A 276 24.25 -17.60 -13.43
N GLU A 277 23.06 -18.19 -13.46
CA GLU A 277 22.86 -19.59 -13.82
C GLU A 277 23.18 -19.84 -15.30
N ALA A 278 22.67 -18.98 -16.19
CA ALA A 278 22.99 -19.06 -17.60
C ALA A 278 24.52 -18.91 -17.84
N TYR A 279 25.16 -17.98 -17.14
CA TYR A 279 26.60 -17.81 -17.20
C TYR A 279 27.34 -19.04 -16.69
N ASN A 280 26.93 -19.63 -15.57
CA ASN A 280 27.52 -20.83 -15.00
C ASN A 280 27.31 -22.04 -15.89
N GLN A 281 26.15 -22.18 -16.54
CA GLN A 281 25.89 -23.28 -17.47
C GLN A 281 26.77 -23.20 -18.72
N VAL A 282 27.09 -22.01 -19.21
CA VAL A 282 27.88 -21.79 -20.41
C VAL A 282 29.38 -21.87 -20.12
N TYR A 283 29.84 -21.25 -19.05
CA TYR A 283 31.28 -21.10 -18.76
C TYR A 283 31.82 -22.06 -17.71
N ASN A 284 30.97 -22.56 -16.82
CA ASN A 284 31.33 -23.55 -15.80
C ASN A 284 30.30 -24.68 -15.80
N PRO A 285 30.23 -25.51 -16.86
CA PRO A 285 29.29 -26.63 -16.90
C PRO A 285 29.64 -27.62 -15.80
N THR A 286 28.65 -27.90 -14.94
CA THR A 286 28.77 -28.96 -13.94
C THR A 286 29.02 -30.30 -14.65
N PRO A 287 29.89 -31.21 -14.13
CA PRO A 287 30.26 -32.46 -14.81
C PRO A 287 29.08 -33.35 -15.24
N GLU A 288 27.96 -33.27 -14.54
CA GLU A 288 26.73 -34.04 -14.85
C GLU A 288 26.08 -33.70 -16.19
N THR A 289 26.36 -32.50 -16.74
CA THR A 289 25.81 -32.10 -18.05
C THR A 289 26.58 -32.68 -19.23
N LYS A 290 27.74 -33.29 -19.01
CA LYS A 290 28.58 -33.90 -20.05
C LYS A 290 28.20 -35.33 -20.40
N GLU A 291 27.40 -36.02 -19.58
CA GLU A 291 27.03 -37.44 -19.81
C GLU A 291 25.73 -37.64 -20.61
N LYS A 292 25.03 -36.56 -21.00
CA LYS A 292 23.82 -36.65 -21.83
C LYS A 292 24.01 -36.11 -23.25
N LYS A 293 25.09 -36.50 -23.88
CA LYS A 293 25.25 -36.37 -25.35
C LYS A 293 25.36 -37.74 -25.99
#